data_e9cb53bc6d76d3c6fb0626ff0ecd8207
#
_entry.id   e9cb53bc6d76d3c6fb0626ff0ecd8207
#
_cell.length_a   1.000
_cell.length_b   1.000
_cell.length_c   1.000
_cell.angle_alpha   90.00
_cell.angle_beta   90.00
_cell.angle_gamma   90.00
#
_symmetry.space_group_name_H-M   'P 1'
#
loop_
_entity.id
_entity.type
_entity.pdbx_description
1 polymer ?
#
loop_
_entity_poly.entity_id
_entity_poly.type
_entity_poly.pdbx_seq_one_letter_code
_entity_poly.pdbx_strand_id
1 'polypeptide(L)'
;MLNTAVISPQPMTRIAMQRESLEHPEHGVRIGTVAGTVPEFLEQNAADAAVVLLSMSTLDGRTLAQNIMELTAHEHTVVVLTPPGDVVRVRSALAFGASGAVGKWEPIRMVSRTMRLARQLGHFVSDRLQTALAELPSKDPAKLSARERQVLALYVDGMQEQEVAAELQIAESTVEEHLKRIRRKYALVERPARTKLELYKRAIEDGIIPPILPLS
;
A
#
# COMPACT_ATOMS: atom_id res chain seq x y z
N MET A 1 -13.99 21.63 -0.39
CA MET A 1 -12.85 21.17 -1.20
C MET A 1 -11.99 20.29 -0.31
N LEU A 2 -11.63 19.08 -0.73
CA LEU A 2 -10.84 18.12 0.06
C LEU A 2 -9.36 18.50 -0.02
N ASN A 3 -8.73 18.78 1.14
CA ASN A 3 -7.29 19.06 1.19
C ASN A 3 -6.50 17.75 1.13
N THR A 4 -5.52 17.67 0.25
CA THR A 4 -4.82 16.42 -0.07
C THR A 4 -3.33 16.68 -0.27
N ALA A 5 -2.55 15.61 -0.15
CA ALA A 5 -1.13 15.59 -0.48
C ALA A 5 -0.82 14.57 -1.58
N VAL A 6 0.29 14.79 -2.27
CA VAL A 6 0.85 13.84 -3.24
C VAL A 6 2.28 13.50 -2.88
N ILE A 7 2.52 12.21 -2.64
CA ILE A 7 3.87 11.68 -2.39
C ILE A 7 4.27 10.84 -3.60
N SER A 8 5.28 11.31 -4.32
CA SER A 8 5.80 10.62 -5.50
C SER A 8 7.26 10.99 -5.73
N PRO A 9 8.16 10.03 -5.98
CA PRO A 9 9.54 10.34 -6.35
C PRO A 9 9.65 11.01 -7.72
N GLN A 10 8.60 10.92 -8.54
CA GLN A 10 8.56 11.49 -9.89
C GLN A 10 8.06 12.94 -9.84
N PRO A 11 8.92 13.95 -10.12
CA PRO A 11 8.52 15.36 -10.10
C PRO A 11 7.35 15.67 -11.02
N MET A 12 7.33 15.06 -12.21
CA MET A 12 6.24 15.26 -13.18
C MET A 12 4.87 14.85 -12.64
N THR A 13 4.80 13.76 -11.85
CA THR A 13 3.56 13.34 -11.20
C THR A 13 3.08 14.40 -10.22
N ARG A 14 3.98 14.95 -9.39
CA ARG A 14 3.65 15.99 -8.41
C ARG A 14 3.14 17.26 -9.09
N ILE A 15 3.87 17.73 -10.11
CA ILE A 15 3.53 18.95 -10.87
C ILE A 15 2.17 18.78 -11.58
N ALA A 16 1.98 17.65 -12.26
CA ALA A 16 0.73 17.40 -12.99
C ALA A 16 -0.48 17.38 -12.05
N MET A 17 -0.37 16.74 -10.89
CA MET A 17 -1.44 16.67 -9.93
C MET A 17 -1.76 18.03 -9.27
N GLN A 18 -0.72 18.83 -8.92
CA GLN A 18 -0.93 20.18 -8.41
C GLN A 18 -1.63 21.07 -9.44
N ARG A 19 -1.12 21.07 -10.67
CA ARG A 19 -1.67 21.87 -11.76
C ARG A 19 -3.13 21.53 -12.01
N GLU A 20 -3.45 20.25 -12.11
CA GLU A 20 -4.82 19.77 -12.31
C GLU A 20 -5.75 20.25 -11.19
N SER A 21 -5.31 20.20 -9.94
CA SER A 21 -6.15 20.65 -8.81
C SER A 21 -6.42 22.15 -8.81
N LEU A 22 -5.55 22.95 -9.45
CA LEU A 22 -5.72 24.40 -9.62
C LEU A 22 -6.59 24.74 -10.83
N GLU A 23 -6.39 24.03 -11.95
CA GLU A 23 -7.12 24.27 -13.20
C GLU A 23 -8.56 23.70 -13.16
N HIS A 24 -8.79 22.68 -12.31
CA HIS A 24 -10.08 21.98 -12.20
C HIS A 24 -10.60 21.91 -10.76
N PRO A 25 -10.91 23.05 -10.14
CA PRO A 25 -11.43 23.07 -8.76
C PRO A 25 -12.78 22.36 -8.63
N GLU A 26 -13.52 22.18 -9.71
CA GLU A 26 -14.77 21.42 -9.77
C GLU A 26 -14.59 19.94 -9.45
N HIS A 27 -13.37 19.38 -9.56
CA HIS A 27 -13.07 18.02 -9.12
C HIS A 27 -13.08 17.86 -7.59
N GLY A 28 -13.19 18.96 -6.85
CA GLY A 28 -13.40 18.99 -5.39
C GLY A 28 -12.19 18.57 -4.55
N VAL A 29 -10.99 18.55 -5.16
CA VAL A 29 -9.72 18.20 -4.52
C VAL A 29 -8.75 19.36 -4.66
N ARG A 30 -8.02 19.70 -3.58
CA ARG A 30 -6.93 20.67 -3.58
C ARG A 30 -5.65 19.97 -3.12
N ILE A 31 -4.61 20.03 -3.92
CA ILE A 31 -3.31 19.51 -3.54
C ILE A 31 -2.50 20.64 -2.90
N GLY A 32 -2.49 20.63 -1.56
CA GLY A 32 -1.79 21.64 -0.74
C GLY A 32 -0.32 21.28 -0.52
N THR A 33 0.00 19.99 -0.46
CA THR A 33 1.35 19.50 -0.13
C THR A 33 1.83 18.48 -1.17
N VAL A 34 3.11 18.56 -1.51
CA VAL A 34 3.79 17.57 -2.35
C VAL A 34 5.13 17.20 -1.75
N ALA A 35 5.48 15.92 -1.82
CA ALA A 35 6.76 15.40 -1.33
C ALA A 35 7.31 14.30 -2.25
N GLY A 36 8.61 14.08 -2.22
CA GLY A 36 9.26 12.98 -2.92
C GLY A 36 9.14 11.66 -2.16
N THR A 37 9.13 11.74 -0.82
CA THR A 37 9.14 10.60 0.11
C THR A 37 8.17 10.82 1.27
N VAL A 38 7.85 9.75 2.00
CA VAL A 38 6.99 9.85 3.21
C VAL A 38 7.69 10.61 4.35
N PRO A 39 8.97 10.37 4.66
CA PRO A 39 9.67 11.19 5.65
C PRO A 39 9.63 12.69 5.33
N GLU A 40 9.93 13.09 4.08
CA GLU A 40 9.85 14.48 3.64
C GLU A 40 8.43 15.08 3.86
N PHE A 41 7.40 14.31 3.58
CA PHE A 41 6.01 14.74 3.80
C PHE A 41 5.70 14.97 5.27
N LEU A 42 6.12 14.07 6.15
CA LEU A 42 5.87 14.17 7.59
C LEU A 42 6.62 15.34 8.23
N GLU A 43 7.84 15.66 7.75
CA GLU A 43 8.60 16.83 8.18
C GLU A 43 7.91 18.16 7.82
N GLN A 44 7.08 18.20 6.78
CA GLN A 44 6.33 19.39 6.38
C GLN A 44 5.12 19.69 7.29
N ASN A 45 4.85 18.86 8.31
CA ASN A 45 3.71 19.00 9.23
C ASN A 45 2.35 19.22 8.51
N ALA A 46 2.13 18.54 7.40
CA ALA A 46 0.93 18.65 6.58
C ALA A 46 -0.29 17.92 7.22
N ALA A 47 -0.53 18.16 8.51
CA ALA A 47 -1.61 17.52 9.27
C ALA A 47 -3.01 17.83 8.71
N ASP A 48 -3.14 18.87 7.90
CA ASP A 48 -4.39 19.25 7.24
C ASP A 48 -4.71 18.44 5.98
N ALA A 49 -3.76 17.64 5.48
CA ALA A 49 -3.97 16.75 4.35
C ALA A 49 -4.81 15.54 4.75
N ALA A 50 -6.11 15.61 4.53
CA ALA A 50 -7.04 14.52 4.90
C ALA A 50 -6.83 13.25 4.08
N VAL A 51 -6.28 13.36 2.86
CA VAL A 51 -5.96 12.24 1.96
C VAL A 51 -4.56 12.41 1.40
N VAL A 52 -3.82 11.32 1.38
CA VAL A 52 -2.51 11.23 0.75
C VAL A 52 -2.58 10.32 -0.46
N LEU A 53 -2.26 10.84 -1.65
CA LEU A 53 -2.04 10.06 -2.85
C LEU A 53 -0.57 9.58 -2.86
N LEU A 54 -0.37 8.30 -2.58
CA LEU A 54 0.96 7.69 -2.48
C LEU A 54 1.32 6.93 -3.75
N SER A 55 2.39 7.33 -4.43
CA SER A 55 2.93 6.52 -5.52
C SER A 55 3.48 5.18 -4.99
N MET A 56 3.16 4.09 -5.66
CA MET A 56 3.67 2.76 -5.29
C MET A 56 5.17 2.58 -5.57
N SER A 57 5.79 3.51 -6.30
CA SER A 57 7.24 3.57 -6.45
C SER A 57 7.80 4.48 -5.37
N THR A 58 8.62 3.95 -4.48
CA THR A 58 9.31 4.71 -3.42
C THR A 58 10.82 4.68 -3.64
N LEU A 59 11.52 5.75 -3.26
CA LEU A 59 12.98 5.87 -3.37
C LEU A 59 13.63 6.14 -2.00
N ASP A 60 12.87 5.96 -0.92
CA ASP A 60 13.29 6.26 0.46
C ASP A 60 13.89 5.05 1.20
N GLY A 61 14.13 3.95 0.49
CA GLY A 61 14.61 2.70 1.09
C GLY A 61 13.57 1.97 1.95
N ARG A 62 12.34 2.50 2.02
CA ARG A 62 11.23 1.92 2.79
C ARG A 62 10.32 1.08 1.91
N THR A 63 9.68 0.11 2.50
CA THR A 63 8.67 -0.67 1.79
C THR A 63 7.36 0.12 1.63
N LEU A 64 6.57 -0.25 0.62
CA LEU A 64 5.23 0.32 0.46
C LEU A 64 4.36 0.09 1.71
N ALA A 65 4.51 -1.07 2.35
CA ALA A 65 3.79 -1.42 3.57
C ALA A 65 4.13 -0.45 4.71
N GLN A 66 5.42 -0.21 4.98
CA GLN A 66 5.87 0.73 5.99
C GLN A 66 5.32 2.13 5.75
N ASN A 67 5.40 2.61 4.51
CA ASN A 67 4.90 3.92 4.14
C ASN A 67 3.38 4.06 4.33
N ILE A 68 2.59 3.04 3.95
CA ILE A 68 1.14 3.04 4.16
C ILE A 68 0.82 3.03 5.65
N MET A 69 1.47 2.15 6.42
CA MET A 69 1.20 2.01 7.86
C MET A 69 1.53 3.28 8.64
N GLU A 70 2.65 3.93 8.32
CA GLU A 70 3.03 5.20 8.96
C GLU A 70 2.05 6.32 8.64
N LEU A 71 1.66 6.49 7.37
CA LEU A 71 0.66 7.49 7.01
C LEU A 71 -0.70 7.22 7.66
N THR A 72 -1.11 5.96 7.79
CA THR A 72 -2.37 5.60 8.46
C THR A 72 -2.29 5.79 9.98
N ALA A 73 -1.12 5.58 10.60
CA ALA A 73 -0.89 5.89 12.02
C ALA A 73 -1.00 7.39 12.31
N HIS A 74 -0.72 8.25 11.33
CA HIS A 74 -0.94 9.70 11.39
C HIS A 74 -2.36 10.11 10.90
N GLU A 75 -3.30 9.18 10.90
CA GLU A 75 -4.72 9.38 10.56
C GLU A 75 -5.00 9.87 9.13
N HIS A 76 -4.02 9.76 8.23
CA HIS A 76 -4.23 10.06 6.82
C HIS A 76 -4.98 8.93 6.10
N THR A 77 -5.96 9.28 5.28
CA THR A 77 -6.54 8.35 4.32
C THR A 77 -5.56 8.13 3.16
N VAL A 78 -5.08 6.92 2.96
CA VAL A 78 -4.08 6.62 1.93
C VAL A 78 -4.73 6.06 0.67
N VAL A 79 -4.50 6.71 -0.47
CA VAL A 79 -4.85 6.20 -1.79
C VAL A 79 -3.57 5.92 -2.58
N VAL A 80 -3.40 4.69 -3.07
CA VAL A 80 -2.21 4.34 -3.83
C VAL A 80 -2.39 4.62 -5.33
N LEU A 81 -1.35 5.20 -5.93
CA LEU A 81 -1.26 5.46 -7.36
C LEU A 81 -0.37 4.39 -8.01
N THR A 82 -0.99 3.43 -8.72
CA THR A 82 -0.31 2.25 -9.26
C THR A 82 0.16 2.44 -10.71
N PRO A 83 1.35 1.96 -11.08
CA PRO A 83 1.75 1.88 -12.48
C PRO A 83 0.96 0.79 -13.22
N PRO A 84 0.95 0.81 -14.57
CA PRO A 84 0.33 -0.26 -15.37
C PRO A 84 0.91 -1.64 -15.03
N GLY A 85 0.03 -2.65 -14.97
CA GLY A 85 0.43 -4.05 -14.76
C GLY A 85 0.69 -4.47 -13.32
N ASP A 86 0.66 -3.54 -12.35
CA ASP A 86 1.03 -3.82 -10.95
C ASP A 86 -0.18 -4.06 -10.03
N VAL A 87 -1.18 -4.77 -10.56
CA VAL A 87 -2.45 -5.01 -9.83
C VAL A 87 -2.24 -5.89 -8.58
N VAL A 88 -1.26 -6.78 -8.61
CA VAL A 88 -0.92 -7.64 -7.46
C VAL A 88 -0.52 -6.80 -6.25
N ARG A 89 0.30 -5.77 -6.44
CA ARG A 89 0.72 -4.87 -5.37
C ARG A 89 -0.41 -3.99 -4.86
N VAL A 90 -1.42 -3.68 -5.69
CA VAL A 90 -2.64 -3.00 -5.22
C VAL A 90 -3.34 -3.82 -4.15
N ARG A 91 -3.50 -5.13 -4.36
CA ARG A 91 -4.09 -6.03 -3.35
C ARG A 91 -3.31 -6.01 -2.04
N SER A 92 -1.98 -6.01 -2.13
CA SER A 92 -1.12 -5.90 -0.94
C SER A 92 -1.28 -4.55 -0.26
N ALA A 93 -1.28 -3.44 -1.01
CA ALA A 93 -1.46 -2.10 -0.45
C ALA A 93 -2.78 -1.96 0.33
N LEU A 94 -3.87 -2.50 -0.20
CA LEU A 94 -5.17 -2.53 0.49
C LEU A 94 -5.11 -3.37 1.79
N ALA A 95 -4.38 -4.49 1.77
CA ALA A 95 -4.19 -5.32 2.95
C ALA A 95 -3.35 -4.63 4.05
N PHE A 96 -2.47 -3.69 3.67
CA PHE A 96 -1.68 -2.86 4.60
C PHE A 96 -2.40 -1.61 5.10
N GLY A 97 -3.66 -1.40 4.71
CA GLY A 97 -4.47 -0.29 5.21
C GLY A 97 -4.67 0.86 4.23
N ALA A 98 -4.26 0.74 2.98
CA ALA A 98 -4.64 1.73 1.99
C ALA A 98 -6.17 1.73 1.82
N SER A 99 -6.76 2.92 1.86
CA SER A 99 -8.22 3.10 1.70
C SER A 99 -8.66 3.14 0.24
N GLY A 100 -7.72 3.17 -0.71
CA GLY A 100 -8.09 3.18 -2.12
C GLY A 100 -6.91 2.99 -3.06
N ALA A 101 -7.26 2.77 -4.33
CA ALA A 101 -6.28 2.62 -5.40
C ALA A 101 -6.80 3.17 -6.74
N VAL A 102 -5.91 3.76 -7.51
CA VAL A 102 -6.18 4.28 -8.85
C VAL A 102 -4.95 4.12 -9.74
N GLY A 103 -5.16 3.86 -11.03
CA GLY A 103 -4.07 3.67 -12.00
C GLY A 103 -3.49 4.99 -12.51
N LYS A 104 -2.17 5.05 -12.71
CA LYS A 104 -1.50 6.19 -13.38
C LYS A 104 -1.97 6.43 -14.82
N TRP A 105 -2.58 5.43 -15.45
CA TRP A 105 -3.12 5.51 -16.82
C TRP A 105 -4.57 6.01 -16.86
N GLU A 106 -5.19 6.22 -15.70
CA GLU A 106 -6.55 6.70 -15.63
C GLU A 106 -6.59 8.24 -15.76
N PRO A 107 -7.69 8.79 -16.30
CA PRO A 107 -7.86 10.24 -16.36
C PRO A 107 -7.73 10.84 -14.95
N ILE A 108 -7.10 12.00 -14.86
CA ILE A 108 -6.82 12.67 -13.57
C ILE A 108 -8.09 12.92 -12.76
N ARG A 109 -9.24 13.23 -13.43
CA ARG A 109 -10.55 13.33 -12.76
C ARG A 109 -10.92 12.04 -11.96
N MET A 110 -10.45 10.87 -12.42
CA MET A 110 -10.68 9.60 -11.69
C MET A 110 -9.80 9.50 -10.46
N VAL A 111 -8.59 10.06 -10.50
CA VAL A 111 -7.73 10.15 -9.31
C VAL A 111 -8.41 11.00 -8.24
N SER A 112 -8.90 12.21 -8.60
CA SER A 112 -9.62 13.09 -7.68
C SER A 112 -10.91 12.44 -7.14
N ARG A 113 -11.66 11.75 -7.99
CA ARG A 113 -12.86 10.99 -7.59
C ARG A 113 -12.51 9.88 -6.59
N THR A 114 -11.45 9.12 -6.87
CA THR A 114 -11.00 8.02 -6.00
C THR A 114 -10.60 8.55 -4.63
N MET A 115 -9.83 9.63 -4.55
CA MET A 115 -9.45 10.27 -3.29
C MET A 115 -10.67 10.68 -2.46
N ARG A 116 -11.66 11.35 -3.07
CA ARG A 116 -12.88 11.75 -2.37
C ARG A 116 -13.70 10.57 -1.86
N LEU A 117 -13.92 9.57 -2.70
CA LEU A 117 -14.70 8.39 -2.33
C LEU A 117 -14.00 7.52 -1.29
N ALA A 118 -12.66 7.35 -1.38
CA ALA A 118 -11.90 6.65 -0.36
C ALA A 118 -12.02 7.33 1.01
N ARG A 119 -11.98 8.66 1.06
CA ARG A 119 -12.18 9.42 2.30
C ARG A 119 -13.59 9.31 2.83
N GLN A 120 -14.59 9.40 1.95
CA GLN A 120 -16.01 9.42 2.33
C GLN A 120 -16.53 8.05 2.75
N LEU A 121 -16.13 6.99 2.05
CA LEU A 121 -16.64 5.62 2.22
C LEU A 121 -15.70 4.74 3.05
N GLY A 122 -14.49 5.22 3.38
CA GLY A 122 -13.46 4.44 4.04
C GLY A 122 -12.71 3.49 3.10
N HIS A 123 -13.29 3.16 1.95
CA HIS A 123 -12.67 2.30 0.95
C HIS A 123 -13.21 2.58 -0.46
N PHE A 124 -12.32 2.77 -1.43
CA PHE A 124 -12.70 2.89 -2.85
C PHE A 124 -11.55 2.57 -3.79
N VAL A 125 -11.78 1.67 -4.73
CA VAL A 125 -10.85 1.34 -5.82
C VAL A 125 -11.51 1.71 -7.13
N SER A 126 -10.77 2.28 -8.08
CA SER A 126 -11.30 2.64 -9.40
C SER A 126 -11.87 1.42 -10.13
N ASP A 127 -12.91 1.61 -10.94
CA ASP A 127 -13.64 0.51 -11.60
C ASP A 127 -12.72 -0.39 -12.44
N ARG A 128 -11.75 0.20 -13.14
CA ARG A 128 -10.76 -0.54 -13.93
C ARG A 128 -9.87 -1.44 -13.07
N LEU A 129 -9.43 -0.93 -11.92
CA LEU A 129 -8.64 -1.73 -10.97
C LEU A 129 -9.49 -2.78 -10.26
N GLN A 130 -10.76 -2.51 -9.97
CA GLN A 130 -11.68 -3.52 -9.42
C GLN A 130 -11.81 -4.71 -10.36
N THR A 131 -12.05 -4.46 -11.66
CA THR A 131 -12.10 -5.51 -12.67
C THR A 131 -10.79 -6.31 -12.71
N ALA A 132 -9.66 -5.61 -12.80
CA ALA A 132 -8.35 -6.26 -12.84
C ALA A 132 -8.03 -7.06 -11.56
N LEU A 133 -8.46 -6.59 -10.39
CA LEU A 133 -8.32 -7.32 -9.12
C LEU A 133 -9.20 -8.58 -9.08
N ALA A 134 -10.40 -8.52 -9.65
CA ALA A 134 -11.31 -9.66 -9.72
C ALA A 134 -10.80 -10.75 -10.69
N GLU A 135 -10.08 -10.37 -11.74
CA GLU A 135 -9.44 -11.28 -12.68
C GLU A 135 -8.17 -11.93 -12.12
N LEU A 136 -7.56 -11.34 -11.07
CA LEU A 136 -6.44 -11.98 -10.41
C LEU A 136 -6.90 -13.30 -9.79
N PRO A 137 -6.17 -14.41 -10.04
CA PRO A 137 -6.46 -15.65 -9.35
C PRO A 137 -6.52 -15.40 -7.85
N SER A 138 -7.52 -15.97 -7.18
CA SER A 138 -7.57 -15.98 -5.71
C SER A 138 -6.38 -16.82 -5.24
N LYS A 139 -5.24 -16.18 -5.03
CA LYS A 139 -3.96 -16.83 -4.73
C LYS A 139 -3.65 -16.89 -3.24
N ASP A 140 -4.65 -16.77 -2.37
CA ASP A 140 -4.46 -17.05 -0.96
C ASP A 140 -5.24 -18.31 -0.53
N PRO A 141 -4.83 -19.49 -1.01
CA PRO A 141 -5.44 -20.74 -0.55
C PRO A 141 -5.24 -20.95 0.95
N ALA A 142 -4.22 -20.33 1.54
CA ALA A 142 -3.94 -20.38 2.97
C ALA A 142 -4.88 -19.51 3.82
N LYS A 143 -5.70 -18.64 3.20
CA LYS A 143 -6.67 -17.75 3.86
C LYS A 143 -6.06 -17.00 5.05
N LEU A 144 -4.94 -16.32 4.81
CA LEU A 144 -4.29 -15.51 5.82
C LEU A 144 -5.19 -14.31 6.19
N SER A 145 -5.28 -14.00 7.49
CA SER A 145 -5.93 -12.77 7.95
C SER A 145 -5.14 -11.53 7.53
N ALA A 146 -5.76 -10.34 7.59
CA ALA A 146 -5.06 -9.08 7.31
C ALA A 146 -3.82 -8.92 8.18
N ARG A 147 -3.91 -9.26 9.47
CA ARG A 147 -2.78 -9.18 10.41
C ARG A 147 -1.68 -10.19 10.10
N GLU A 148 -2.02 -11.41 9.73
CA GLU A 148 -1.05 -12.42 9.30
C GLU A 148 -0.31 -12.00 8.03
N ARG A 149 -0.99 -11.34 7.08
CA ARG A 149 -0.35 -10.79 5.88
C ARG A 149 0.61 -9.66 6.19
N GLN A 150 0.23 -8.75 7.12
CA GLN A 150 1.11 -7.68 7.58
C GLN A 150 2.39 -8.24 8.20
N VAL A 151 2.25 -9.17 9.16
CA VAL A 151 3.40 -9.83 9.79
C VAL A 151 4.27 -10.55 8.77
N LEU A 152 3.64 -11.33 7.86
CA LEU A 152 4.38 -12.07 6.84
C LEU A 152 5.17 -11.12 5.94
N ALA A 153 4.55 -10.05 5.44
CA ALA A 153 5.20 -9.12 4.53
C ALA A 153 6.44 -8.47 5.16
N LEU A 154 6.32 -7.92 6.36
CA LEU A 154 7.43 -7.28 7.07
C LEU A 154 8.55 -8.28 7.39
N TYR A 155 8.18 -9.47 7.87
CA TYR A 155 9.13 -10.50 8.21
C TYR A 155 9.94 -10.97 7.00
N VAL A 156 9.30 -11.25 5.87
CA VAL A 156 10.00 -11.75 4.67
C VAL A 156 10.74 -10.65 3.91
N ASP A 157 10.37 -9.38 4.12
CA ASP A 157 11.06 -8.22 3.55
C ASP A 157 12.38 -7.87 4.26
N GLY A 158 12.79 -8.68 5.23
CA GLY A 158 14.09 -8.61 5.88
C GLY A 158 14.05 -8.41 7.39
N MET A 159 12.97 -7.87 7.95
CA MET A 159 12.86 -7.59 9.39
C MET A 159 13.01 -8.83 10.25
N GLN A 160 13.61 -8.65 11.45
CA GLN A 160 13.60 -9.63 12.51
C GLN A 160 12.28 -9.57 13.27
N GLU A 161 11.96 -10.60 14.07
CA GLU A 161 10.70 -10.69 14.80
C GLU A 161 10.49 -9.50 15.76
N GLN A 162 11.57 -9.02 16.39
CA GLN A 162 11.56 -7.84 17.26
C GLN A 162 11.24 -6.55 16.51
N GLU A 163 11.79 -6.39 15.31
CA GLU A 163 11.53 -5.22 14.46
C GLU A 163 10.07 -5.21 13.95
N VAL A 164 9.55 -6.39 13.55
CA VAL A 164 8.14 -6.55 13.19
C VAL A 164 7.22 -6.24 14.38
N ALA A 165 7.60 -6.67 15.59
CA ALA A 165 6.85 -6.40 16.80
C ALA A 165 6.78 -4.91 17.11
N ALA A 166 7.90 -4.20 17.00
CA ALA A 166 7.99 -2.76 17.20
C ALA A 166 7.14 -2.01 16.14
N GLU A 167 7.31 -2.36 14.86
CA GLU A 167 6.58 -1.74 13.74
C GLU A 167 5.06 -1.91 13.87
N LEU A 168 4.62 -3.08 14.30
CA LEU A 168 3.21 -3.41 14.45
C LEU A 168 2.63 -3.09 15.84
N GLN A 169 3.45 -2.57 16.76
CA GLN A 169 3.08 -2.24 18.14
C GLN A 169 2.45 -3.44 18.88
N ILE A 170 3.06 -4.62 18.76
CA ILE A 170 2.65 -5.87 19.43
C ILE A 170 3.83 -6.52 20.12
N ALA A 171 3.58 -7.50 20.98
CA ALA A 171 4.65 -8.27 21.61
C ALA A 171 5.36 -9.19 20.60
N GLU A 172 6.65 -9.41 20.75
CA GLU A 172 7.44 -10.35 19.93
C GLU A 172 6.82 -11.76 19.92
N SER A 173 6.37 -12.24 21.09
CA SER A 173 5.65 -13.52 21.21
C SER A 173 4.38 -13.59 20.36
N THR A 174 3.72 -12.43 20.11
CA THR A 174 2.56 -12.35 19.22
C THR A 174 2.98 -12.49 17.75
N VAL A 175 4.12 -11.93 17.36
CA VAL A 175 4.70 -12.12 16.03
C VAL A 175 5.02 -13.60 15.78
N GLU A 176 5.70 -14.25 16.73
CA GLU A 176 6.00 -15.70 16.66
C GLU A 176 4.72 -16.53 16.49
N GLU A 177 3.68 -16.22 17.25
CA GLU A 177 2.40 -16.93 17.17
C GLU A 177 1.74 -16.73 15.79
N HIS A 178 1.79 -15.52 15.23
CA HIS A 178 1.34 -15.28 13.87
C HIS A 178 2.13 -16.09 12.84
N LEU A 179 3.46 -16.12 12.95
CA LEU A 179 4.32 -16.90 12.05
C LEU A 179 4.03 -18.41 12.14
N LYS A 180 3.79 -18.93 13.35
CA LYS A 180 3.35 -20.33 13.55
C LYS A 180 2.01 -20.60 12.85
N ARG A 181 1.02 -19.71 13.01
CA ARG A 181 -0.30 -19.83 12.34
C ARG A 181 -0.17 -19.78 10.83
N ILE A 182 0.64 -18.87 10.31
CA ILE A 182 0.92 -18.75 8.88
C ILE A 182 1.50 -20.04 8.32
N ARG A 183 2.55 -20.58 8.96
CA ARG A 183 3.16 -21.86 8.55
C ARG A 183 2.16 -23.02 8.56
N ARG A 184 1.32 -23.08 9.62
CA ARG A 184 0.26 -24.09 9.71
C ARG A 184 -0.78 -23.96 8.60
N LYS A 185 -1.21 -22.73 8.27
CA LYS A 185 -2.17 -22.49 7.21
C LYS A 185 -1.62 -22.87 5.83
N TYR A 186 -0.36 -22.56 5.55
CA TYR A 186 0.31 -23.02 4.33
C TYR A 186 0.45 -24.55 4.27
N ALA A 187 0.75 -25.21 5.39
CA ALA A 187 0.82 -26.66 5.44
C ALA A 187 -0.54 -27.32 5.17
N LEU A 188 -1.65 -26.75 5.66
CA LEU A 188 -3.01 -27.27 5.45
C LEU A 188 -3.46 -27.24 3.96
N VAL A 189 -2.85 -26.38 3.16
CA VAL A 189 -3.12 -26.28 1.70
C VAL A 189 -2.00 -26.91 0.86
N GLU A 190 -1.26 -27.83 1.45
CA GLU A 190 -0.18 -28.60 0.80
C GLU A 190 0.95 -27.73 0.21
N ARG A 191 1.13 -26.53 0.76
CA ARG A 191 2.19 -25.57 0.38
C ARG A 191 3.08 -25.22 1.58
N PRO A 192 3.73 -26.20 2.23
CA PRO A 192 4.49 -25.94 3.47
C PRO A 192 5.56 -24.86 3.26
N ALA A 193 5.79 -24.08 4.31
CA ALA A 193 6.80 -23.02 4.35
C ALA A 193 7.45 -23.01 5.74
N ARG A 194 8.54 -23.75 5.90
CA ARG A 194 9.23 -23.94 7.18
C ARG A 194 10.28 -22.87 7.46
N THR A 195 10.98 -22.44 6.40
CA THR A 195 12.05 -21.43 6.45
C THR A 195 11.53 -20.04 6.07
N LYS A 196 12.29 -19.00 6.40
CA LYS A 196 12.01 -17.62 5.99
C LYS A 196 12.00 -17.50 4.45
N LEU A 197 12.92 -18.20 3.77
CA LEU A 197 12.98 -18.22 2.31
C LEU A 197 11.74 -18.88 1.68
N GLU A 198 11.23 -19.95 2.26
CA GLU A 198 10.00 -20.59 1.78
C GLU A 198 8.80 -19.69 2.01
N LEU A 199 8.69 -19.02 3.16
CA LEU A 199 7.67 -18.00 3.41
C LEU A 199 7.76 -16.86 2.41
N TYR A 200 8.97 -16.39 2.08
CA TYR A 200 9.21 -15.39 1.06
C TYR A 200 8.66 -15.82 -0.32
N LYS A 201 8.96 -17.07 -0.75
CA LYS A 201 8.42 -17.63 -2.00
C LYS A 201 6.89 -17.65 -2.00
N ARG A 202 6.27 -18.09 -0.88
CA ARG A 202 4.80 -18.11 -0.76
C ARG A 202 4.21 -16.71 -0.78
N ALA A 203 4.86 -15.75 -0.13
CA ALA A 203 4.42 -14.36 -0.12
C ALA A 203 4.42 -13.73 -1.52
N ILE A 204 5.42 -14.06 -2.37
CA ILE A 204 5.44 -13.66 -3.78
C ILE A 204 4.33 -14.35 -4.56
N GLU A 205 4.21 -15.69 -4.44
CA GLU A 205 3.19 -16.48 -5.14
C GLU A 205 1.77 -16.00 -4.82
N ASP A 206 1.54 -15.60 -3.57
CA ASP A 206 0.23 -15.10 -3.10
C ASP A 206 0.07 -13.60 -3.32
N GLY A 207 1.07 -12.91 -3.86
CA GLY A 207 1.04 -11.48 -4.15
C GLY A 207 1.02 -10.59 -2.91
N ILE A 208 1.53 -11.10 -1.78
CA ILE A 208 1.66 -10.35 -0.52
C ILE A 208 2.83 -9.38 -0.63
N ILE A 209 3.92 -9.79 -1.27
CA ILE A 209 5.06 -8.94 -1.62
C ILE A 209 5.35 -9.01 -3.13
N PRO A 210 5.98 -7.98 -3.72
CA PRO A 210 6.38 -8.02 -5.11
C PRO A 210 7.54 -9.02 -5.32
N PRO A 211 7.65 -9.64 -6.50
CA PRO A 211 8.86 -10.34 -6.87
C PRO A 211 10.05 -9.37 -6.96
N ILE A 212 11.23 -9.79 -6.55
CA ILE A 212 12.46 -9.06 -6.87
C ILE A 212 12.65 -9.18 -8.38
N LEU A 213 12.46 -8.08 -9.09
CA LEU A 213 12.90 -8.02 -10.48
C LEU A 213 14.42 -7.90 -10.47
N PRO A 214 15.16 -8.72 -11.25
CA PRO A 214 16.58 -8.49 -11.41
C PRO A 214 16.77 -7.08 -11.95
N LEU A 215 17.68 -6.32 -11.31
CA LEU A 215 18.12 -5.04 -11.84
C LEU A 215 18.76 -5.29 -13.19
N SER A 216 18.10 -4.89 -14.25
CA SER A 216 18.64 -4.89 -15.62
C SER A 216 19.53 -3.70 -15.83
#